data_1efe011f21ba5d9ac29aef1079b42898
#
_entry.id   1efe011f21ba5d9ac29aef1079b42898
#
_cell.length_a   1.000
_cell.length_b   1.000
_cell.length_c   1.000
_cell.angle_alpha   90.00
_cell.angle_beta   90.00
_cell.angle_gamma   90.00
#
_symmetry.space_group_name_H-M   'P 1'
#
loop_
_entity.id
_entity.type
_entity.pdbx_description
1 polymer ?
#
loop_
_entity_poly.entity_id
_entity_poly.type
_entity_poly.pdbx_seq_one_letter_code
_entity_poly.pdbx_strand_id
1 'polypeptide(L)'
;MRREQRYFLLAVGFFTRLPVPSFTDFHDDDLNYSAKYFPLVGVIVGMVGAGAFILAAKVLPSSIAILVSMATTIYITGAFHEDGLADSADGLGGGYDRERILTIMQDSRLGTYGAVALFLMLFAKFQVLNALPTYFLPFILIIGHAFSRLCALYVMADLSYVKASGKAKPLATKVDATDLTVATLFGILPISLIYWNFSPFILNVNDWIWLGVYCLLPVAVVWIWWRNKIKHWLGGYTGDCLGAMQQITELVFYFGLLAWYQQL
;
A
#
# COMPACT_ATOMS: atom_id res chain seq x y z
N MET A 1 2.29 24.14 16.99
CA MET A 1 2.41 22.68 16.76
C MET A 1 3.85 22.38 16.38
N ARG A 2 4.44 21.25 16.84
CA ARG A 2 5.81 20.85 16.45
C ARG A 2 5.83 20.47 14.97
N ARG A 3 6.94 20.72 14.26
CA ARG A 3 7.06 20.41 12.80
C ARG A 3 6.71 18.96 12.47
N GLU A 4 7.23 18.00 13.23
CA GLU A 4 6.98 16.57 13.03
C GLU A 4 5.51 16.17 13.19
N GLN A 5 4.79 16.77 14.14
CA GLN A 5 3.34 16.56 14.29
C GLN A 5 2.58 17.05 13.06
N ARG A 6 3.01 18.18 12.49
CA ARG A 6 2.43 18.74 11.27
C ARG A 6 2.63 17.81 10.09
N TYR A 7 3.85 17.33 9.86
CA TYR A 7 4.18 16.39 8.78
C TYR A 7 3.39 15.09 8.88
N PHE A 8 3.29 14.53 10.08
CA PHE A 8 2.46 13.36 10.34
C PHE A 8 0.98 13.59 10.02
N LEU A 9 0.39 14.69 10.49
CA LEU A 9 -1.01 15.03 10.23
C LEU A 9 -1.27 15.31 8.74
N LEU A 10 -0.31 15.90 8.03
CA LEU A 10 -0.38 16.05 6.58
C LEU A 10 -0.43 14.69 5.87
N ALA A 11 0.41 13.74 6.28
CA ALA A 11 0.35 12.38 5.73
C ALA A 11 -1.00 11.71 6.02
N VAL A 12 -1.52 11.82 7.25
CA VAL A 12 -2.85 11.29 7.61
C VAL A 12 -3.96 11.91 6.74
N GLY A 13 -3.99 13.23 6.63
CA GLY A 13 -5.01 13.96 5.85
C GLY A 13 -4.92 13.67 4.34
N PHE A 14 -3.73 13.35 3.84
CA PHE A 14 -3.55 12.99 2.44
C PHE A 14 -4.07 11.60 2.09
N PHE A 15 -3.72 10.60 2.89
CA PHE A 15 -4.05 9.21 2.60
C PHE A 15 -5.36 8.72 3.22
N THR A 16 -6.00 9.54 4.04
CA THR A 16 -7.21 9.12 4.74
C THR A 16 -8.25 10.24 4.77
N ARG A 17 -9.49 9.84 5.01
CA ARG A 17 -10.61 10.75 5.29
C ARG A 17 -10.75 11.09 6.78
N LEU A 18 -9.73 10.76 7.58
CA LEU A 18 -9.72 11.13 9.00
C LEU A 18 -9.64 12.66 9.13
N PRO A 19 -10.40 13.24 10.06
CA PRO A 19 -10.37 14.69 10.28
C PRO A 19 -9.00 15.09 10.82
N VAL A 20 -8.35 16.03 10.13
CA VAL A 20 -7.11 16.65 10.56
C VAL A 20 -7.31 18.17 10.68
N PRO A 21 -6.58 18.85 11.58
CA PRO A 21 -6.64 20.30 11.67
C PRO A 21 -6.32 20.98 10.33
N SER A 22 -7.02 22.08 9.99
CA SER A 22 -6.66 22.89 8.83
C SER A 22 -5.35 23.62 9.10
N PHE A 23 -4.42 23.55 8.14
CA PHE A 23 -3.13 24.23 8.22
C PHE A 23 -3.18 25.48 7.35
N THR A 24 -3.00 26.66 7.94
CA THR A 24 -3.01 27.95 7.24
C THR A 24 -1.68 28.27 6.58
N ASP A 25 -0.57 27.75 7.13
CA ASP A 25 0.80 28.05 6.68
C ASP A 25 1.39 26.81 5.97
N PHE A 26 0.81 26.48 4.82
CA PHE A 26 1.23 25.35 4.04
C PHE A 26 2.39 25.71 3.11
N HIS A 27 3.49 24.97 3.20
CA HIS A 27 4.59 25.02 2.26
C HIS A 27 4.68 23.72 1.45
N ASP A 28 4.94 23.84 0.14
CA ASP A 28 5.07 22.67 -0.75
C ASP A 28 6.11 21.64 -0.23
N ASP A 29 7.17 22.11 0.43
CA ASP A 29 8.20 21.24 1.01
C ASP A 29 7.72 20.42 2.23
N ASP A 30 6.70 20.85 2.95
CA ASP A 30 6.14 20.11 4.09
C ASP A 30 5.61 18.73 3.66
N LEU A 31 5.19 18.62 2.42
CA LEU A 31 4.69 17.40 1.84
C LEU A 31 5.81 16.39 1.55
N ASN A 32 6.97 16.86 1.13
CA ASN A 32 8.14 16.01 0.96
C ASN A 32 8.53 15.38 2.31
N TYR A 33 8.58 16.19 3.37
CA TYR A 33 8.88 15.71 4.73
C TYR A 33 7.78 14.81 5.33
N SER A 34 6.54 14.91 4.84
CA SER A 34 5.45 14.04 5.28
C SER A 34 5.59 12.60 4.78
N ALA A 35 6.36 12.39 3.71
CA ALA A 35 6.50 11.08 3.06
C ALA A 35 7.05 10.00 3.99
N LYS A 36 7.93 10.34 4.95
CA LYS A 36 8.45 9.40 5.95
C LYS A 36 7.36 8.76 6.82
N TYR A 37 6.18 9.38 6.91
CA TYR A 37 5.05 8.87 7.69
C TYR A 37 4.09 8.00 6.88
N PHE A 38 4.29 7.80 5.57
CA PHE A 38 3.41 6.98 4.74
C PHE A 38 3.24 5.54 5.28
N PRO A 39 4.32 4.83 5.69
CA PRO A 39 4.15 3.52 6.31
C PRO A 39 3.43 3.58 7.67
N LEU A 40 3.63 4.64 8.46
CA LEU A 40 2.93 4.83 9.73
C LEU A 40 1.43 5.07 9.53
N VAL A 41 1.04 5.80 8.48
CA VAL A 41 -0.38 5.88 8.07
C VAL A 41 -0.90 4.49 7.68
N GLY A 42 -0.06 3.67 7.04
CA GLY A 42 -0.38 2.26 6.77
C GLY A 42 -0.69 1.47 8.04
N VAL A 43 0.09 1.67 9.12
CA VAL A 43 -0.21 1.07 10.44
C VAL A 43 -1.59 1.51 10.93
N ILE A 44 -1.93 2.80 10.83
CA ILE A 44 -3.24 3.32 11.26
C ILE A 44 -4.37 2.69 10.44
N VAL A 45 -4.25 2.65 9.12
CA VAL A 45 -5.25 2.05 8.22
C VAL A 45 -5.42 0.56 8.54
N GLY A 46 -4.30 -0.16 8.72
CA GLY A 46 -4.31 -1.57 9.11
C GLY A 46 -4.96 -1.82 10.47
N MET A 47 -4.70 -0.96 11.48
CA MET A 47 -5.37 -1.04 12.78
C MET A 47 -6.88 -0.80 12.68
N VAL A 48 -7.32 0.14 11.85
CA VAL A 48 -8.75 0.37 11.62
C VAL A 48 -9.39 -0.84 10.93
N GLY A 49 -8.72 -1.40 9.91
CA GLY A 49 -9.17 -2.62 9.25
C GLY A 49 -9.23 -3.83 10.20
N ALA A 50 -8.19 -4.01 11.03
CA ALA A 50 -8.14 -5.04 12.06
C ALA A 50 -9.26 -4.88 13.10
N GLY A 51 -9.49 -3.66 13.56
CA GLY A 51 -10.59 -3.35 14.47
C GLY A 51 -11.96 -3.66 13.87
N ALA A 52 -12.19 -3.27 12.61
CA ALA A 52 -13.41 -3.58 11.88
C ALA A 52 -13.63 -5.10 11.72
N PHE A 53 -12.55 -5.84 11.39
CA PHE A 53 -12.59 -7.30 11.34
C PHE A 53 -12.98 -7.91 12.71
N ILE A 54 -12.28 -7.54 13.78
CA ILE A 54 -12.50 -8.07 15.13
C ILE A 54 -13.95 -7.80 15.61
N LEU A 55 -14.46 -6.60 15.35
CA LEU A 55 -15.83 -6.24 15.76
C LEU A 55 -16.87 -7.01 14.95
N ALA A 56 -16.70 -7.07 13.62
CA ALA A 56 -17.62 -7.79 12.75
C ALA A 56 -17.62 -9.30 13.03
N ALA A 57 -16.46 -9.91 13.28
CA ALA A 57 -16.32 -11.34 13.55
C ALA A 57 -16.99 -11.81 14.85
N LYS A 58 -17.39 -10.89 15.74
CA LYS A 58 -18.19 -11.23 16.94
C LYS A 58 -19.63 -11.65 16.61
N VAL A 59 -20.15 -11.21 15.46
CA VAL A 59 -21.58 -11.39 15.09
C VAL A 59 -21.78 -11.92 13.68
N LEU A 60 -20.73 -11.94 12.87
CA LEU A 60 -20.78 -12.35 11.46
C LEU A 60 -19.75 -13.47 11.19
N PRO A 61 -19.99 -14.32 10.18
CA PRO A 61 -18.98 -15.26 9.69
C PRO A 61 -17.70 -14.53 9.29
N SER A 62 -16.54 -15.19 9.44
CA SER A 62 -15.23 -14.61 9.17
C SER A 62 -15.09 -14.05 7.76
N SER A 63 -15.67 -14.71 6.75
CA SER A 63 -15.65 -14.23 5.36
C SER A 63 -16.36 -12.86 5.22
N ILE A 64 -17.47 -12.66 5.91
CA ILE A 64 -18.19 -11.38 5.89
C ILE A 64 -17.41 -10.33 6.70
N ALA A 65 -16.81 -10.72 7.85
CA ALA A 65 -15.96 -9.82 8.62
C ALA A 65 -14.73 -9.32 7.84
N ILE A 66 -14.14 -10.17 6.97
CA ILE A 66 -13.07 -9.77 6.04
C ILE A 66 -13.58 -8.72 5.05
N LEU A 67 -14.77 -8.93 4.44
CA LEU A 67 -15.35 -7.94 3.53
C LEU A 67 -15.62 -6.60 4.23
N VAL A 68 -16.12 -6.62 5.47
CA VAL A 68 -16.31 -5.41 6.29
C VAL A 68 -14.97 -4.70 6.52
N SER A 69 -13.92 -5.45 6.86
CA SER A 69 -12.57 -4.91 7.02
C SER A 69 -12.05 -4.25 5.74
N MET A 70 -12.14 -4.95 4.59
CA MET A 70 -11.72 -4.43 3.29
C MET A 70 -12.51 -3.16 2.92
N ALA A 71 -13.84 -3.19 3.05
CA ALA A 71 -14.69 -2.02 2.78
C ALA A 71 -14.32 -0.82 3.68
N THR A 72 -14.02 -1.08 4.95
CA THR A 72 -13.62 -0.04 5.90
C THR A 72 -12.28 0.59 5.52
N THR A 73 -11.27 -0.21 5.12
CA THR A 73 -9.97 0.33 4.70
C THR A 73 -10.07 1.11 3.39
N ILE A 74 -10.86 0.64 2.41
CA ILE A 74 -11.16 1.37 1.17
C ILE A 74 -11.89 2.68 1.48
N TYR A 75 -12.90 2.66 2.35
CA TYR A 75 -13.65 3.86 2.71
C TYR A 75 -12.77 4.90 3.41
N ILE A 76 -11.96 4.49 4.39
CA ILE A 76 -11.12 5.43 5.14
C ILE A 76 -10.00 6.04 4.29
N THR A 77 -9.50 5.31 3.29
CA THR A 77 -8.51 5.82 2.32
C THR A 77 -9.16 6.52 1.13
N GLY A 78 -10.48 6.49 1.01
CA GLY A 78 -11.20 7.08 -0.11
C GLY A 78 -10.94 6.39 -1.44
N ALA A 79 -10.63 5.10 -1.42
CA ALA A 79 -10.26 4.27 -2.58
C ALA A 79 -9.01 4.79 -3.34
N PHE A 80 -8.17 5.58 -2.70
CA PHE A 80 -7.05 6.28 -3.33
C PHE A 80 -6.06 5.36 -4.03
N HIS A 81 -5.77 4.19 -3.43
CA HIS A 81 -4.81 3.24 -3.99
C HIS A 81 -5.46 2.33 -5.04
N GLU A 82 -6.72 2.00 -4.86
CA GLU A 82 -7.55 1.26 -5.79
C GLU A 82 -7.74 2.04 -7.10
N ASP A 83 -8.01 3.34 -7.00
CA ASP A 83 -8.09 4.27 -8.13
C ASP A 83 -6.76 4.29 -8.89
N GLY A 84 -5.64 4.47 -8.20
CA GLY A 84 -4.31 4.43 -8.81
C GLY A 84 -3.99 3.11 -9.51
N LEU A 85 -4.46 1.97 -8.98
CA LEU A 85 -4.35 0.67 -9.65
C LEU A 85 -5.17 0.64 -10.95
N ALA A 86 -6.41 1.12 -10.91
CA ALA A 86 -7.29 1.15 -12.06
C ALA A 86 -6.73 2.05 -13.17
N ASP A 87 -6.35 3.28 -12.84
CA ASP A 87 -5.78 4.25 -13.75
C ASP A 87 -4.48 3.76 -14.38
N SER A 88 -3.61 3.12 -13.57
CA SER A 88 -2.38 2.50 -14.06
C SER A 88 -2.64 1.34 -15.01
N ALA A 89 -3.66 0.52 -14.72
CA ALA A 89 -4.04 -0.60 -15.57
C ALA A 89 -4.63 -0.12 -16.90
N ASP A 90 -5.52 0.87 -16.86
CA ASP A 90 -6.11 1.46 -18.06
C ASP A 90 -5.05 2.19 -18.90
N GLY A 91 -4.21 3.00 -18.28
CA GLY A 91 -3.15 3.71 -18.96
C GLY A 91 -2.15 2.80 -19.65
N LEU A 92 -1.57 1.85 -18.90
CA LEU A 92 -0.56 0.93 -19.42
C LEU A 92 -1.12 -0.21 -20.29
N GLY A 93 -2.42 -0.48 -20.21
CA GLY A 93 -3.12 -1.46 -21.06
C GLY A 93 -3.64 -0.87 -22.34
N GLY A 94 -4.08 0.40 -22.34
CA GLY A 94 -4.71 1.06 -23.48
C GLY A 94 -3.84 2.07 -24.22
N GLY A 95 -2.72 2.51 -23.60
CA GLY A 95 -1.80 3.47 -24.20
C GLY A 95 -0.65 2.78 -24.95
N TYR A 96 -0.22 3.36 -26.06
CA TYR A 96 0.88 2.86 -26.89
C TYR A 96 2.13 3.77 -26.84
N ASP A 97 2.02 4.96 -26.26
CA ASP A 97 3.11 5.89 -25.99
C ASP A 97 2.87 6.61 -24.65
N ARG A 98 3.91 7.33 -24.19
CA ARG A 98 3.88 8.04 -22.91
C ARG A 98 2.75 9.04 -22.77
N GLU A 99 2.50 9.84 -23.81
CA GLU A 99 1.48 10.91 -23.77
C GLU A 99 0.07 10.31 -23.70
N ARG A 100 -0.16 9.26 -24.48
CA ARG A 100 -1.43 8.55 -24.48
C ARG A 100 -1.70 7.85 -23.16
N ILE A 101 -0.67 7.18 -22.58
CA ILE A 101 -0.78 6.55 -21.24
C ILE A 101 -1.16 7.60 -20.19
N LEU A 102 -0.45 8.73 -20.14
CA LEU A 102 -0.73 9.80 -19.17
C LEU A 102 -2.11 10.42 -19.38
N THR A 103 -2.56 10.55 -20.62
CA THR A 103 -3.91 11.04 -20.94
C THR A 103 -4.99 10.10 -20.43
N ILE A 104 -4.81 8.78 -20.62
CA ILE A 104 -5.76 7.78 -20.13
C ILE A 104 -5.79 7.78 -18.60
N MET A 105 -4.64 7.81 -17.92
CA MET A 105 -4.55 7.88 -16.45
C MET A 105 -5.22 9.12 -15.85
N GLN A 106 -5.40 10.20 -16.63
CA GLN A 106 -6.07 11.42 -16.18
C GLN A 106 -7.58 11.43 -16.45
N ASP A 107 -8.07 10.47 -17.20
CA ASP A 107 -9.49 10.32 -17.48
C ASP A 107 -10.19 9.67 -16.28
N SER A 108 -11.17 10.35 -15.71
CA SER A 108 -11.92 9.81 -14.55
C SER A 108 -12.86 8.64 -14.88
N ARG A 109 -12.91 8.22 -16.13
CA ARG A 109 -13.74 7.07 -16.57
C ARG A 109 -12.97 5.78 -16.38
N LEU A 110 -13.59 4.84 -15.68
CA LEU A 110 -13.04 3.48 -15.54
C LEU A 110 -13.11 2.73 -16.87
N GLY A 111 -11.96 2.29 -17.36
CA GLY A 111 -11.85 1.45 -18.55
C GLY A 111 -11.92 -0.04 -18.23
N THR A 112 -11.85 -0.86 -19.28
CA THR A 112 -11.95 -2.33 -19.14
C THR A 112 -10.75 -2.92 -18.39
N TYR A 113 -9.53 -2.44 -18.64
CA TYR A 113 -8.33 -2.92 -17.96
C TYR A 113 -8.37 -2.59 -16.47
N GLY A 114 -8.78 -1.36 -16.10
CA GLY A 114 -8.95 -0.95 -14.72
C GLY A 114 -10.02 -1.76 -14.00
N ALA A 115 -11.18 -1.97 -14.64
CA ALA A 115 -12.25 -2.77 -14.06
C ALA A 115 -11.83 -4.22 -13.79
N VAL A 116 -11.15 -4.87 -14.74
CA VAL A 116 -10.64 -6.24 -14.57
C VAL A 116 -9.56 -6.29 -13.50
N ALA A 117 -8.61 -5.32 -13.50
CA ALA A 117 -7.55 -5.26 -12.50
C ALA A 117 -8.11 -5.09 -11.08
N LEU A 118 -9.06 -4.18 -10.87
CA LEU A 118 -9.73 -3.99 -9.58
C LEU A 118 -10.46 -5.24 -9.12
N PHE A 119 -11.27 -5.85 -10.00
CA PHE A 119 -12.01 -7.06 -9.65
C PHE A 119 -11.06 -8.17 -9.21
N LEU A 120 -10.05 -8.48 -10.02
CA LEU A 120 -9.10 -9.55 -9.71
C LEU A 120 -8.29 -9.25 -8.45
N MET A 121 -7.87 -7.99 -8.25
CA MET A 121 -7.12 -7.57 -7.06
C MET A 121 -7.95 -7.75 -5.79
N LEU A 122 -9.17 -7.21 -5.75
CA LEU A 122 -10.03 -7.27 -4.57
C LEU A 122 -10.51 -8.69 -4.31
N PHE A 123 -10.85 -9.45 -5.35
CA PHE A 123 -11.25 -10.84 -5.22
C PHE A 123 -10.09 -11.71 -4.70
N ALA A 124 -8.87 -11.55 -5.25
CA ALA A 124 -7.70 -12.28 -4.80
C ALA A 124 -7.33 -11.91 -3.35
N LYS A 125 -7.41 -10.62 -2.98
CA LYS A 125 -7.19 -10.16 -1.60
C LYS A 125 -8.19 -10.80 -0.63
N PHE A 126 -9.46 -10.82 -0.98
CA PHE A 126 -10.48 -11.51 -0.19
C PHE A 126 -10.18 -13.01 -0.04
N GLN A 127 -9.87 -13.69 -1.15
CA GLN A 127 -9.61 -15.14 -1.14
C GLN A 127 -8.39 -15.51 -0.29
N VAL A 128 -7.29 -14.76 -0.41
CA VAL A 128 -6.07 -15.04 0.38
C VAL A 128 -6.28 -14.77 1.86
N LEU A 129 -6.96 -13.68 2.23
CA LEU A 129 -7.28 -13.39 3.62
C LEU A 129 -8.25 -14.43 4.21
N ASN A 130 -9.21 -14.91 3.42
CA ASN A 130 -10.16 -15.95 3.85
C ASN A 130 -9.51 -17.33 4.02
N ALA A 131 -8.39 -17.58 3.34
CA ALA A 131 -7.62 -18.83 3.45
C ALA A 131 -6.62 -18.83 4.63
N LEU A 132 -6.31 -17.66 5.18
CA LEU A 132 -5.42 -17.51 6.33
C LEU A 132 -6.17 -17.72 7.66
N PRO A 133 -5.49 -18.21 8.72
CA PRO A 133 -6.12 -18.33 10.04
C PRO A 133 -6.62 -17.00 10.57
N THR A 134 -7.86 -16.98 11.04
CA THR A 134 -8.55 -15.74 11.44
C THR A 134 -7.86 -14.98 12.57
N TYR A 135 -7.18 -15.67 13.47
CA TYR A 135 -6.45 -15.04 14.58
C TYR A 135 -5.19 -14.29 14.13
N PHE A 136 -4.67 -14.56 12.92
CA PHE A 136 -3.57 -13.82 12.34
C PHE A 136 -4.01 -12.54 11.62
N LEU A 137 -5.24 -12.48 11.13
CA LEU A 137 -5.71 -11.41 10.25
C LEU A 137 -5.48 -10.01 10.82
N PRO A 138 -5.74 -9.72 12.12
CA PRO A 138 -5.52 -8.38 12.66
C PRO A 138 -4.07 -7.89 12.49
N PHE A 139 -3.11 -8.78 12.69
CA PHE A 139 -1.67 -8.46 12.59
C PHE A 139 -1.22 -8.35 11.14
N ILE A 140 -1.68 -9.28 10.29
CA ILE A 140 -1.37 -9.31 8.85
C ILE A 140 -1.86 -8.05 8.16
N LEU A 141 -3.05 -7.55 8.50
CA LEU A 141 -3.60 -6.31 7.97
C LEU A 141 -2.71 -5.11 8.33
N ILE A 142 -2.25 -5.00 9.59
CA ILE A 142 -1.37 -3.91 10.02
C ILE A 142 -0.05 -3.96 9.23
N ILE A 143 0.56 -5.15 9.12
CA ILE A 143 1.83 -5.34 8.43
C ILE A 143 1.69 -5.05 6.94
N GLY A 144 0.68 -5.63 6.28
CA GLY A 144 0.47 -5.48 4.84
C GLY A 144 0.28 -4.03 4.42
N HIS A 145 -0.55 -3.28 5.14
CA HIS A 145 -0.77 -1.87 4.88
C HIS A 145 0.45 -0.99 5.15
N ALA A 146 1.27 -1.30 6.17
CA ALA A 146 2.49 -0.55 6.46
C ALA A 146 3.59 -0.85 5.43
N PHE A 147 3.84 -2.13 5.18
CA PHE A 147 4.92 -2.59 4.32
C PHE A 147 4.69 -2.22 2.84
N SER A 148 3.47 -2.33 2.34
CA SER A 148 3.15 -1.97 0.96
C SER A 148 3.33 -0.46 0.67
N ARG A 149 3.05 0.42 1.65
CA ARG A 149 3.33 1.85 1.54
C ARG A 149 4.82 2.16 1.58
N LEU A 150 5.60 1.38 2.31
CA LEU A 150 7.05 1.44 2.26
C LEU A 150 7.55 1.08 0.85
N CYS A 151 7.02 0.01 0.24
CA CYS A 151 7.37 -0.39 -1.13
C CYS A 151 7.08 0.73 -2.15
N ALA A 152 5.94 1.42 -2.02
CA ALA A 152 5.60 2.57 -2.86
C ALA A 152 6.57 3.74 -2.63
N LEU A 153 6.94 4.02 -1.39
CA LEU A 153 7.91 5.07 -1.05
C LEU A 153 9.30 4.81 -1.64
N TYR A 154 9.75 3.56 -1.68
CA TYR A 154 11.02 3.21 -2.33
C TYR A 154 11.00 3.48 -3.84
N VAL A 155 9.85 3.33 -4.52
CA VAL A 155 9.71 3.76 -5.94
C VAL A 155 9.85 5.27 -6.06
N MET A 156 9.26 6.03 -5.15
CA MET A 156 9.35 7.49 -5.13
C MET A 156 10.78 7.98 -4.86
N ALA A 157 11.54 7.25 -4.04
CA ALA A 157 12.94 7.58 -3.76
C ALA A 157 13.88 7.25 -4.94
N ASP A 158 13.54 6.25 -5.77
CA ASP A 158 14.39 5.75 -6.85
C ASP A 158 14.09 6.40 -8.22
N LEU A 159 12.86 6.80 -8.48
CA LEU A 159 12.43 7.35 -9.75
C LEU A 159 12.02 8.82 -9.64
N SER A 160 12.11 9.54 -10.77
CA SER A 160 11.62 10.91 -10.85
C SER A 160 10.11 10.95 -11.08
N TYR A 161 9.44 11.95 -10.48
CA TYR A 161 8.04 12.20 -10.75
C TYR A 161 7.80 12.66 -12.18
N VAL A 162 6.83 12.03 -12.83
CA VAL A 162 6.40 12.40 -14.19
C VAL A 162 5.30 13.43 -14.11
N LYS A 163 5.65 14.69 -14.43
CA LYS A 163 4.69 15.79 -14.43
C LYS A 163 3.67 15.60 -15.56
N ALA A 164 2.42 15.37 -15.19
CA ALA A 164 1.33 15.47 -16.15
C ALA A 164 1.06 16.95 -16.44
N SER A 165 0.96 17.33 -17.71
CA SER A 165 0.65 18.71 -18.12
C SER A 165 -0.70 19.13 -17.51
N GLY A 166 -0.73 20.21 -16.74
CA GLY A 166 -1.95 20.89 -16.36
C GLY A 166 -2.61 20.55 -15.02
N LYS A 167 -2.12 19.61 -14.23
CA LYS A 167 -2.65 19.33 -12.88
C LYS A 167 -1.68 19.74 -11.76
N ALA A 168 -2.25 19.94 -10.56
CA ALA A 168 -1.50 20.28 -9.35
C ALA A 168 -0.33 19.33 -9.12
N LYS A 169 0.78 19.87 -8.58
CA LYS A 169 1.94 19.08 -8.17
C LYS A 169 1.50 17.97 -7.20
N PRO A 170 2.07 16.76 -7.31
CA PRO A 170 1.86 15.75 -6.29
C PRO A 170 2.41 16.23 -4.96
N LEU A 171 1.90 15.64 -3.92
CA LEU A 171 2.18 16.01 -2.56
C LEU A 171 3.64 15.85 -2.15
N ALA A 172 4.30 14.79 -2.58
CA ALA A 172 5.70 14.54 -2.33
C ALA A 172 6.39 14.08 -3.62
N THR A 173 7.52 14.69 -3.94
CA THR A 173 8.31 14.35 -5.13
C THR A 173 9.75 14.00 -4.80
N LYS A 174 10.16 14.19 -3.55
CA LYS A 174 11.52 13.93 -3.07
C LYS A 174 11.47 13.31 -1.68
N VAL A 175 12.30 12.31 -1.46
CA VAL A 175 12.54 11.69 -0.16
C VAL A 175 14.04 11.71 0.06
N ASP A 176 14.50 12.27 1.17
CA ASP A 176 15.90 12.19 1.52
C ASP A 176 16.23 10.85 2.23
N ALA A 177 17.53 10.56 2.39
CA ALA A 177 17.97 9.31 2.99
C ALA A 177 17.54 9.16 4.47
N THR A 178 17.45 10.26 5.20
CA THR A 178 17.03 10.28 6.60
C THR A 178 15.54 9.96 6.72
N ASP A 179 14.71 10.61 5.90
CA ASP A 179 13.27 10.38 5.86
C ASP A 179 12.96 8.94 5.38
N LEU A 180 13.73 8.42 4.40
CA LEU A 180 13.62 7.04 3.96
C LEU A 180 13.98 6.05 5.07
N THR A 181 15.00 6.34 5.87
CA THR A 181 15.38 5.51 7.03
C THR A 181 14.25 5.46 8.07
N VAL A 182 13.68 6.61 8.41
CA VAL A 182 12.54 6.70 9.34
C VAL A 182 11.33 5.94 8.81
N ALA A 183 11.01 6.11 7.53
CA ALA A 183 9.93 5.38 6.88
C ALA A 183 10.15 3.86 6.90
N THR A 184 11.40 3.43 6.67
CA THR A 184 11.79 2.01 6.72
C THR A 184 11.54 1.42 8.10
N LEU A 185 11.88 2.14 9.16
CA LEU A 185 11.59 1.71 10.52
C LEU A 185 10.07 1.54 10.74
N PHE A 186 9.25 2.51 10.33
CA PHE A 186 7.80 2.41 10.46
C PHE A 186 7.18 1.29 9.61
N GLY A 187 7.74 1.00 8.45
CA GLY A 187 7.23 -0.05 7.56
C GLY A 187 7.66 -1.46 7.96
N ILE A 188 8.85 -1.61 8.58
CA ILE A 188 9.40 -2.91 8.98
C ILE A 188 9.02 -3.27 10.42
N LEU A 189 8.96 -2.29 11.34
CA LEU A 189 8.67 -2.55 12.75
C LEU A 189 7.40 -3.41 12.96
N PRO A 190 6.29 -3.21 12.23
CA PRO A 190 5.12 -4.06 12.38
C PRO A 190 5.37 -5.54 12.07
N ILE A 191 6.40 -5.88 11.28
CA ILE A 191 6.77 -7.29 11.00
C ILE A 191 7.13 -8.03 12.29
N SER A 192 7.61 -7.31 13.32
CA SER A 192 7.85 -7.90 14.63
C SER A 192 6.59 -8.51 15.27
N LEU A 193 5.39 -8.07 14.86
CA LEU A 193 4.13 -8.67 15.29
C LEU A 193 4.01 -10.14 14.84
N ILE A 194 4.67 -10.51 13.74
CA ILE A 194 4.75 -11.92 13.32
C ILE A 194 5.49 -12.72 14.39
N TYR A 195 6.62 -12.21 14.90
CA TYR A 195 7.39 -12.89 15.95
C TYR A 195 6.51 -13.24 17.15
N TRP A 196 5.80 -12.26 17.71
CA TRP A 196 4.99 -12.46 18.90
C TRP A 196 3.79 -13.38 18.72
N ASN A 197 3.17 -13.35 17.54
CA ASN A 197 1.92 -14.07 17.28
C ASN A 197 2.14 -15.44 16.63
N PHE A 198 3.23 -15.62 15.87
CA PHE A 198 3.53 -16.86 15.15
C PHE A 198 4.61 -17.70 15.85
N SER A 199 5.30 -17.17 16.87
CA SER A 199 6.34 -17.90 17.57
C SER A 199 5.93 -19.29 18.07
N PRO A 200 4.67 -19.57 18.48
CA PRO A 200 4.27 -20.93 18.84
C PRO A 200 4.30 -21.91 17.66
N PHE A 201 4.29 -21.44 16.41
CA PHE A 201 4.28 -22.23 15.17
C PHE A 201 5.65 -22.24 14.49
N ILE A 202 6.54 -21.33 14.85
CA ILE A 202 7.89 -21.22 14.31
C ILE A 202 8.84 -21.95 15.27
N LEU A 203 9.23 -23.16 14.92
CA LEU A 203 9.96 -24.06 15.79
C LEU A 203 11.49 -23.83 15.74
N ASN A 204 11.99 -23.24 14.63
CA ASN A 204 13.43 -23.12 14.39
C ASN A 204 13.79 -21.91 13.49
N VAL A 205 15.10 -21.64 13.36
CA VAL A 205 15.63 -20.53 12.54
C VAL A 205 15.29 -20.68 11.05
N ASN A 206 15.17 -21.93 10.55
CA ASN A 206 14.87 -22.17 9.16
C ASN A 206 13.46 -21.66 8.81
N ASP A 207 12.49 -21.76 9.72
CA ASP A 207 11.12 -21.27 9.50
C ASP A 207 11.11 -19.76 9.27
N TRP A 208 11.97 -19.01 9.97
CA TRP A 208 12.16 -17.57 9.75
C TRP A 208 12.78 -17.24 8.41
N ILE A 209 13.77 -18.05 7.97
CA ILE A 209 14.38 -17.89 6.65
C ILE A 209 13.33 -18.11 5.58
N TRP A 210 12.55 -19.19 5.69
CA TRP A 210 11.50 -19.51 4.73
C TRP A 210 10.38 -18.47 4.75
N LEU A 211 9.95 -17.96 5.89
CA LEU A 211 9.03 -16.83 5.98
C LEU A 211 9.54 -15.63 5.15
N GLY A 212 10.82 -15.27 5.34
CA GLY A 212 11.46 -14.21 4.56
C GLY A 212 11.47 -14.50 3.06
N VAL A 213 11.82 -15.74 2.67
CA VAL A 213 11.83 -16.15 1.25
C VAL A 213 10.43 -16.08 0.65
N TYR A 214 9.42 -16.64 1.29
CA TYR A 214 8.05 -16.65 0.76
C TYR A 214 7.42 -15.25 0.71
N CYS A 215 7.70 -14.38 1.68
CA CYS A 215 7.08 -13.05 1.74
C CYS A 215 7.89 -11.98 0.99
N LEU A 216 9.22 -11.91 1.21
CA LEU A 216 10.00 -10.78 0.72
C LEU A 216 10.51 -10.98 -0.72
N LEU A 217 10.87 -12.21 -1.10
CA LEU A 217 11.39 -12.46 -2.45
C LEU A 217 10.33 -12.19 -3.55
N PRO A 218 9.08 -12.68 -3.47
CA PRO A 218 8.06 -12.33 -4.45
C PRO A 218 7.75 -10.84 -4.49
N VAL A 219 7.70 -10.17 -3.33
CA VAL A 219 7.51 -8.72 -3.27
C VAL A 219 8.66 -7.99 -3.96
N ALA A 220 9.93 -8.39 -3.75
CA ALA A 220 11.07 -7.79 -4.41
C ALA A 220 11.02 -7.99 -5.93
N VAL A 221 10.64 -9.19 -6.41
CA VAL A 221 10.48 -9.48 -7.84
C VAL A 221 9.42 -8.59 -8.46
N VAL A 222 8.25 -8.48 -7.83
CA VAL A 222 7.14 -7.65 -8.33
C VAL A 222 7.49 -6.16 -8.26
N TRP A 223 8.19 -5.73 -7.20
CA TRP A 223 8.66 -4.35 -7.06
C TRP A 223 9.61 -3.98 -8.21
N ILE A 224 10.62 -4.83 -8.51
CA ILE A 224 11.56 -4.62 -9.62
C ILE A 224 10.83 -4.60 -10.96
N TRP A 225 9.90 -5.55 -11.18
CA TRP A 225 9.12 -5.62 -12.40
C TRP A 225 8.29 -4.35 -12.63
N TRP A 226 7.50 -3.93 -11.63
CA TRP A 226 6.65 -2.75 -11.75
C TRP A 226 7.46 -1.47 -11.92
N ARG A 227 8.48 -1.30 -11.09
CA ARG A 227 9.43 -0.18 -11.18
C ARG A 227 10.03 -0.05 -12.58
N ASN A 228 10.50 -1.16 -13.16
CA ASN A 228 11.08 -1.17 -14.51
C ASN A 228 10.03 -0.89 -15.58
N LYS A 229 8.82 -1.41 -15.44
CA LYS A 229 7.70 -1.16 -16.35
C LYS A 229 7.34 0.33 -16.42
N ILE A 230 7.14 0.99 -15.28
CA ILE A 230 6.81 2.42 -15.26
C ILE A 230 7.98 3.30 -15.70
N LYS A 231 9.21 2.93 -15.36
CA LYS A 231 10.41 3.62 -15.87
C LYS A 231 10.50 3.53 -17.39
N HIS A 232 10.23 2.37 -17.97
CA HIS A 232 10.30 2.16 -19.43
C HIS A 232 9.23 2.96 -20.16
N TRP A 233 7.97 2.89 -19.71
CA TRP A 233 6.84 3.50 -20.41
C TRP A 233 6.65 4.99 -20.13
N LEU A 234 6.93 5.43 -18.90
CA LEU A 234 6.67 6.80 -18.46
C LEU A 234 7.95 7.63 -18.27
N GLY A 235 9.10 6.98 -18.14
CA GLY A 235 10.34 7.62 -17.75
C GLY A 235 10.44 7.95 -16.26
N GLY A 236 9.49 7.50 -15.43
CA GLY A 236 9.40 7.78 -14.00
C GLY A 236 8.10 7.26 -13.41
N TYR A 237 7.54 7.92 -12.38
CA TYR A 237 6.31 7.52 -11.72
C TYR A 237 5.24 8.63 -11.68
N THR A 238 3.96 8.23 -11.58
CA THR A 238 2.83 9.08 -11.19
C THR A 238 2.31 8.67 -9.81
N GLY A 239 1.40 9.43 -9.20
CA GLY A 239 0.69 9.02 -7.98
C GLY A 239 -0.01 7.69 -8.14
N ASP A 240 -0.67 7.47 -9.29
CA ASP A 240 -1.40 6.25 -9.63
C ASP A 240 -0.48 5.03 -9.66
N CYS A 241 0.75 5.19 -10.20
CA CYS A 241 1.77 4.14 -10.18
C CYS A 241 2.18 3.74 -8.76
N LEU A 242 2.20 4.69 -7.81
CA LEU A 242 2.47 4.41 -6.39
C LEU A 242 1.29 3.67 -5.73
N GLY A 243 0.05 4.08 -6.06
CA GLY A 243 -1.15 3.37 -5.62
C GLY A 243 -1.18 1.93 -6.11
N ALA A 244 -0.88 1.71 -7.41
CA ALA A 244 -0.76 0.38 -7.98
C ALA A 244 0.35 -0.45 -7.31
N MET A 245 1.55 0.13 -7.07
CA MET A 245 2.64 -0.55 -6.35
C MET A 245 2.18 -0.98 -4.96
N GLN A 246 1.48 -0.11 -4.23
CA GLN A 246 0.96 -0.41 -2.91
C GLN A 246 -0.01 -1.61 -2.97
N GLN A 247 -0.99 -1.61 -3.87
CA GLN A 247 -1.97 -2.69 -3.97
C GLN A 247 -1.34 -4.03 -4.37
N ILE A 248 -0.45 -4.01 -5.36
CA ILE A 248 0.21 -5.23 -5.85
C ILE A 248 1.12 -5.83 -4.77
N THR A 249 1.94 -5.02 -4.09
CA THR A 249 2.87 -5.52 -3.07
C THR A 249 2.16 -5.98 -1.81
N GLU A 250 1.04 -5.35 -1.44
CA GLU A 250 0.19 -5.81 -0.34
C GLU A 250 -0.38 -7.22 -0.63
N LEU A 251 -0.95 -7.42 -1.82
CA LEU A 251 -1.51 -8.70 -2.22
C LEU A 251 -0.44 -9.79 -2.30
N VAL A 252 0.70 -9.50 -2.92
CA VAL A 252 1.81 -10.46 -3.05
C VAL A 252 2.39 -10.85 -1.69
N PHE A 253 2.46 -9.91 -0.75
CA PHE A 253 2.85 -10.19 0.62
C PHE A 253 1.87 -11.17 1.29
N TYR A 254 0.56 -10.99 1.12
CA TYR A 254 -0.45 -11.93 1.66
C TYR A 254 -0.36 -13.32 1.02
N PHE A 255 -0.11 -13.40 -0.29
CA PHE A 255 0.14 -14.68 -0.95
C PHE A 255 1.39 -15.38 -0.40
N GLY A 256 2.45 -14.63 -0.14
CA GLY A 256 3.67 -15.16 0.47
C GLY A 256 3.41 -15.75 1.85
N LEU A 257 2.64 -15.05 2.68
CA LEU A 257 2.23 -15.53 4.01
C LEU A 257 1.40 -16.80 3.92
N LEU A 258 0.44 -16.86 3.00
CA LEU A 258 -0.39 -18.05 2.80
C LEU A 258 0.46 -19.24 2.34
N ALA A 259 1.34 -19.01 1.35
CA ALA A 259 2.22 -20.06 0.84
C ALA A 259 3.17 -20.60 1.94
N TRP A 260 3.72 -19.72 2.76
CA TRP A 260 4.55 -20.12 3.91
C TRP A 260 3.73 -20.89 4.94
N TYR A 261 2.54 -20.41 5.29
CA TYR A 261 1.67 -21.05 6.28
C TYR A 261 1.29 -22.48 5.88
N GLN A 262 1.11 -22.75 4.60
CA GLN A 262 0.79 -24.09 4.10
C GLN A 262 1.98 -25.08 4.15
N GLN A 263 3.19 -24.63 4.47
CA GLN A 263 4.37 -25.48 4.64
C GLN A 263 4.61 -25.86 6.11
N LEU A 264 3.90 -25.22 7.05
CA LEU A 264 3.93 -25.58 8.48
C LEU A 264 3.05 -26.79 8.77
#